data_039c41e91244cd5940395745e1abc2bb
#
_entry.id   039c41e91244cd5940395745e1abc2bb
#
_cell.length_a   1.000
_cell.length_b   1.000
_cell.length_c   1.000
_cell.angle_alpha   90.00
_cell.angle_beta   90.00
_cell.angle_gamma   90.00
#
_symmetry.space_group_name_H-M   'P 1'
#
loop_
_entity.id
_entity.type
_entity.pdbx_description
1 polymer ?
#
loop_
_entity_poly.entity_id
_entity_poly.type
_entity_poly.pdbx_seq_one_letter_code
_entity_poly.pdbx_strand_id
1 'polypeptide(L)'
;VIIGPVDRIWLKRINKQMLTWLTFPAYVAIFSLLIYFIGYKLRAGQLELNELHIVDVLPGQQEVLRGRSYVSIYSPVNDDYQLGGRYAQGAIRSEYAGPNRGDTASSLRVEHAPGKIEASARVPIWTSRLLCSEWIAPDNGEVMATLTKNASSGYELALRNGLDKTITGAALLSDGRITELELQSPPRSTRTLSIRTGSSPTAEGEFGNISLD
;
A
#
# COMPACT_ATOMS: atom_id res chain seq x y z
N VAL A 1 30.02 -29.07 17.57
CA VAL A 1 30.87 -30.01 18.37
C VAL A 1 31.07 -31.35 17.66
N ILE A 2 30.35 -31.65 16.58
CA ILE A 2 30.43 -32.96 15.85
C ILE A 2 31.60 -32.97 14.84
N ILE A 3 32.04 -31.82 14.36
CA ILE A 3 33.05 -31.67 13.29
C ILE A 3 34.42 -32.23 13.71
N GLY A 4 34.87 -31.99 14.95
CA GLY A 4 36.16 -32.45 15.45
C GLY A 4 36.33 -33.99 15.48
N PRO A 5 35.36 -34.78 16.00
CA PRO A 5 35.45 -36.25 15.97
C PRO A 5 35.40 -36.81 14.55
N VAL A 6 34.60 -36.23 13.66
CA VAL A 6 34.48 -36.70 12.27
C VAL A 6 35.77 -36.43 11.50
N ASP A 7 36.34 -35.25 11.64
CA ASP A 7 37.62 -34.88 11.02
C ASP A 7 38.76 -35.79 11.48
N ARG A 8 38.82 -36.08 12.78
CA ARG A 8 39.85 -36.98 13.35
C ARG A 8 39.73 -38.40 12.82
N ILE A 9 38.52 -38.94 12.66
CA ILE A 9 38.29 -40.29 12.13
C ILE A 9 38.68 -40.33 10.66
N TRP A 10 38.35 -39.32 9.91
CA TRP A 10 38.61 -39.23 8.45
C TRP A 10 40.08 -39.05 8.15
N LEU A 11 40.79 -38.16 8.87
CA LEU A 11 42.23 -37.93 8.74
C LEU A 11 43.09 -39.10 9.22
N LYS A 12 42.60 -39.83 10.23
CA LYS A 12 43.25 -41.09 10.70
C LYS A 12 43.19 -42.21 9.65
N ARG A 13 42.11 -42.23 8.85
CA ARG A 13 41.91 -43.20 7.77
C ARG A 13 42.82 -42.94 6.56
N ILE A 14 43.20 -41.66 6.34
CA ILE A 14 44.08 -41.22 5.26
C ILE A 14 45.56 -41.18 5.69
N ASN A 15 45.86 -41.42 6.97
CA ASN A 15 47.22 -41.40 7.57
C ASN A 15 47.96 -40.06 7.44
N LYS A 16 47.22 -38.94 7.33
CA LYS A 16 47.77 -37.59 7.18
C LYS A 16 47.19 -36.64 8.24
N GLN A 17 47.50 -36.92 9.50
CA GLN A 17 46.99 -36.13 10.64
C GLN A 17 47.45 -34.65 10.63
N MET A 18 48.57 -34.33 9.96
CA MET A 18 49.04 -32.93 9.83
C MET A 18 48.13 -32.04 8.97
N LEU A 19 47.19 -32.64 8.19
CA LEU A 19 46.24 -31.89 7.37
C LEU A 19 45.10 -31.23 8.18
N THR A 20 44.95 -31.54 9.47
CA THR A 20 44.02 -30.87 10.37
C THR A 20 44.18 -29.32 10.34
N TRP A 21 45.38 -28.87 10.11
CA TRP A 21 45.67 -27.44 10.03
C TRP A 21 45.04 -26.77 8.79
N LEU A 22 44.81 -27.54 7.73
CA LEU A 22 44.16 -27.07 6.51
C LEU A 22 42.65 -27.30 6.53
N THR A 23 42.20 -28.41 7.11
CA THR A 23 40.78 -28.78 7.15
C THR A 23 39.99 -27.83 8.07
N PHE A 24 40.59 -27.39 9.19
CA PHE A 24 39.89 -26.47 10.09
C PHE A 24 39.51 -25.13 9.45
N PRO A 25 40.46 -24.40 8.81
CA PRO A 25 40.09 -23.18 8.07
C PRO A 25 39.12 -23.43 6.93
N ALA A 26 39.22 -24.56 6.25
CA ALA A 26 38.27 -24.91 5.19
C ALA A 26 36.86 -25.08 5.73
N TYR A 27 36.66 -25.75 6.85
CA TYR A 27 35.35 -25.85 7.49
C TYR A 27 34.81 -24.50 7.92
N VAL A 28 35.66 -23.64 8.52
CA VAL A 28 35.23 -22.29 8.92
C VAL A 28 34.78 -21.51 7.69
N ALA A 29 35.53 -21.58 6.58
CA ALA A 29 35.15 -20.89 5.34
C ALA A 29 33.83 -21.41 4.77
N ILE A 30 33.65 -22.75 4.73
CA ILE A 30 32.42 -23.37 4.22
C ILE A 30 31.22 -22.97 5.08
N PHE A 31 31.33 -23.05 6.42
CA PHE A 31 30.24 -22.67 7.30
C PHE A 31 29.93 -21.16 7.22
N SER A 32 30.94 -20.31 7.13
CA SER A 32 30.74 -18.88 6.96
C SER A 32 30.02 -18.56 5.66
N LEU A 33 30.42 -19.20 4.56
CA LEU A 33 29.73 -19.07 3.27
C LEU A 33 28.29 -19.57 3.35
N LEU A 34 28.06 -20.71 4.00
CA LEU A 34 26.74 -21.32 4.14
C LEU A 34 25.82 -20.40 4.96
N ILE A 35 26.29 -19.88 6.10
CA ILE A 35 25.54 -18.91 6.92
C ILE A 35 25.26 -17.63 6.13
N TYR A 36 26.25 -17.15 5.37
CA TYR A 36 26.09 -15.98 4.52
C TYR A 36 25.01 -16.22 3.46
N PHE A 37 25.02 -17.36 2.76
CA PHE A 37 24.03 -17.72 1.75
C PHE A 37 22.62 -17.89 2.34
N ILE A 38 22.52 -18.58 3.48
CA ILE A 38 21.23 -18.74 4.18
C ILE A 38 20.72 -17.38 4.65
N GLY A 39 21.57 -16.57 5.26
CA GLY A 39 21.22 -15.23 5.71
C GLY A 39 20.80 -14.32 4.56
N TYR A 40 21.50 -14.39 3.43
CA TYR A 40 21.14 -13.64 2.23
C TYR A 40 19.77 -14.06 1.67
N LYS A 41 19.51 -15.37 1.59
CA LYS A 41 18.25 -15.91 1.06
C LYS A 41 17.06 -15.67 1.99
N LEU A 42 17.26 -15.73 3.31
CA LEU A 42 16.22 -15.42 4.29
C LEU A 42 15.95 -13.92 4.42
N ARG A 43 16.94 -13.08 4.10
CA ARG A 43 16.81 -11.63 4.11
C ARG A 43 16.29 -11.04 2.80
N ALA A 44 16.20 -11.83 1.74
CA ALA A 44 15.59 -11.42 0.48
C ALA A 44 14.08 -11.32 0.67
N GLY A 45 13.62 -10.29 1.38
CA GLY A 45 12.22 -9.85 1.36
C GLY A 45 11.83 -9.49 -0.06
N GLN A 46 10.54 -9.52 -0.33
CA GLN A 46 9.99 -9.01 -1.59
C GLN A 46 9.68 -7.53 -1.46
N LEU A 47 9.76 -6.82 -2.56
CA LEU A 47 9.22 -5.47 -2.66
C LEU A 47 7.71 -5.55 -2.44
N GLU A 48 7.20 -4.81 -1.48
CA GLU A 48 5.76 -4.71 -1.24
C GLU A 48 5.28 -3.31 -1.57
N LEU A 49 4.28 -3.25 -2.43
CA LEU A 49 3.60 -2.02 -2.83
C LEU A 49 2.13 -2.13 -2.42
N ASN A 50 1.69 -1.20 -1.58
CA ASN A 50 0.29 -1.08 -1.19
C ASN A 50 -0.25 0.27 -1.62
N GLU A 51 -1.40 0.28 -2.26
CA GLU A 51 -2.04 1.47 -2.79
C GLU A 51 -3.46 1.61 -2.25
N LEU A 52 -3.81 2.84 -1.86
CA LEU A 52 -5.16 3.24 -1.48
C LEU A 52 -5.53 4.51 -2.24
N HIS A 53 -6.64 4.47 -2.95
CA HIS A 53 -7.16 5.63 -3.67
C HIS A 53 -8.49 6.08 -3.07
N ILE A 54 -8.56 7.37 -2.71
CA ILE A 54 -9.78 8.03 -2.26
C ILE A 54 -10.14 9.04 -3.35
N VAL A 55 -11.34 8.97 -3.86
CA VAL A 55 -11.81 9.83 -4.96
C VAL A 55 -13.08 10.54 -4.52
N ASP A 56 -13.06 11.85 -4.54
CA ASP A 56 -14.20 12.69 -4.29
C ASP A 56 -14.83 13.10 -5.63
N VAL A 57 -16.09 12.74 -5.83
CA VAL A 57 -16.90 13.20 -6.95
C VAL A 57 -17.63 14.46 -6.50
N LEU A 58 -17.24 15.60 -7.05
CA LEU A 58 -17.81 16.89 -6.68
C LEU A 58 -19.03 17.19 -7.57
N PRO A 59 -20.26 17.26 -7.00
CA PRO A 59 -21.42 17.65 -7.77
C PRO A 59 -21.33 19.14 -8.12
N GLY A 60 -21.49 19.49 -9.38
CA GLY A 60 -21.43 20.88 -9.80
C GLY A 60 -21.36 21.06 -11.31
N GLN A 61 -21.20 22.31 -11.75
CA GLN A 61 -21.16 22.67 -13.18
C GLN A 61 -19.88 22.22 -13.91
N GLN A 62 -18.87 21.78 -13.17
CA GLN A 62 -17.67 21.17 -13.73
C GLN A 62 -17.56 19.78 -13.17
N GLU A 63 -17.70 18.80 -14.04
CA GLU A 63 -17.49 17.39 -13.73
C GLU A 63 -16.00 17.17 -13.45
N VAL A 64 -15.63 17.35 -12.19
CA VAL A 64 -14.23 17.25 -11.73
C VAL A 64 -14.14 16.23 -10.63
N LEU A 65 -13.22 15.29 -10.78
CA LEU A 65 -12.77 14.37 -9.75
C LEU A 65 -11.59 14.96 -8.99
N ARG A 66 -11.66 14.90 -7.68
CA ARG A 66 -10.52 15.14 -6.81
C ARG A 66 -10.09 13.83 -6.20
N GLY A 67 -8.85 13.44 -6.41
CA GLY A 67 -8.33 12.19 -5.88
C GLY A 67 -7.17 12.41 -4.93
N ARG A 68 -7.08 11.47 -3.98
CA ARG A 68 -5.94 11.32 -3.09
C ARG A 68 -5.50 9.88 -3.10
N SER A 69 -4.24 9.64 -3.47
CA SER A 69 -3.67 8.31 -3.56
C SER A 69 -2.55 8.18 -2.54
N TYR A 70 -2.65 7.17 -1.69
CA TYR A 70 -1.61 6.80 -0.74
C TYR A 70 -0.88 5.58 -1.29
N VAL A 71 0.44 5.67 -1.34
CA VAL A 71 1.30 4.59 -1.83
C VAL A 71 2.33 4.29 -0.76
N SER A 72 2.30 3.07 -0.25
CA SER A 72 3.28 2.56 0.70
C SER A 72 4.23 1.61 -0.01
N ILE A 73 5.52 1.92 0.03
CA ILE A 73 6.59 1.13 -0.58
C ILE A 73 7.45 0.58 0.55
N TYR A 74 7.48 -0.75 0.70
CA TYR A 74 8.45 -1.45 1.54
C TYR A 74 9.55 -2.02 0.67
N SER A 75 10.81 -1.70 0.98
CA SER A 75 11.95 -2.16 0.19
C SER A 75 12.88 -3.10 0.95
N PRO A 76 13.23 -4.25 0.37
CA PRO A 76 14.24 -5.15 0.92
C PRO A 76 15.68 -4.72 0.62
N VAL A 77 15.86 -3.69 -0.20
CA VAL A 77 17.17 -3.15 -0.62
C VAL A 77 17.18 -1.63 -0.57
N ASN A 78 18.37 -1.02 -0.59
CA ASN A 78 18.47 0.43 -0.79
C ASN A 78 18.28 0.73 -2.27
N ASP A 79 17.16 1.34 -2.62
CA ASP A 79 16.87 1.66 -4.03
C ASP A 79 16.10 2.96 -4.19
N ASP A 80 16.12 3.51 -5.40
CA ASP A 80 15.39 4.70 -5.81
C ASP A 80 14.19 4.27 -6.68
N TYR A 81 12.98 4.44 -6.13
CA TYR A 81 11.74 4.08 -6.79
C TYR A 81 11.15 5.25 -7.55
N GLN A 82 10.77 4.99 -8.78
CA GLN A 82 10.12 5.98 -9.63
C GLN A 82 8.61 5.77 -9.60
N LEU A 83 7.89 6.83 -9.31
CA LEU A 83 6.44 6.87 -9.28
C LEU A 83 5.95 7.84 -10.34
N GLY A 84 5.01 7.42 -11.15
CA GLY A 84 4.37 8.25 -12.16
C GLY A 84 2.92 8.54 -11.77
N GLY A 85 2.54 9.82 -11.76
CA GLY A 85 1.15 10.22 -11.66
C GLY A 85 0.51 10.31 -13.05
N ARG A 86 -0.67 9.68 -13.22
CA ARG A 86 -1.42 9.74 -14.48
C ARG A 86 -1.90 11.14 -14.83
N TYR A 87 -2.13 11.98 -13.81
CA TYR A 87 -2.72 13.29 -13.97
C TYR A 87 -1.66 14.38 -13.79
N ALA A 88 -1.63 15.34 -14.73
CA ALA A 88 -0.65 16.42 -14.72
C ALA A 88 -0.90 17.45 -13.61
N GLN A 89 -2.16 17.58 -13.18
CA GLN A 89 -2.55 18.51 -12.13
C GLN A 89 -2.57 17.78 -10.78
N GLY A 90 -1.53 17.99 -10.00
CA GLY A 90 -1.43 17.34 -8.69
C GLY A 90 -0.12 17.66 -7.99
N ALA A 91 0.04 17.07 -6.82
CA ALA A 91 1.24 17.13 -6.01
C ALA A 91 1.54 15.78 -5.40
N ILE A 92 2.83 15.45 -5.26
CA ILE A 92 3.29 14.25 -4.56
C ILE A 92 4.13 14.68 -3.39
N ARG A 93 3.85 14.13 -2.21
CA ARG A 93 4.59 14.42 -0.98
C ARG A 93 4.82 13.14 -0.17
N SER A 94 5.80 13.19 0.72
CA SER A 94 5.97 12.14 1.73
C SER A 94 5.03 12.43 2.90
N GLU A 95 4.21 11.45 3.30
CA GLU A 95 3.21 11.63 4.36
C GLU A 95 3.79 11.32 5.74
N TYR A 96 4.71 10.37 5.82
CA TYR A 96 5.31 9.96 7.08
C TYR A 96 6.84 10.03 7.03
N ALA A 97 7.39 10.95 7.79
CA ALA A 97 8.77 10.90 8.20
C ALA A 97 8.79 10.29 9.60
N GLY A 98 9.38 9.09 9.75
CA GLY A 98 9.48 8.40 11.04
C GLY A 98 10.03 9.26 12.18
N PRO A 99 10.05 8.76 13.42
CA PRO A 99 10.38 9.54 14.62
C PRO A 99 11.78 10.17 14.61
N ASN A 100 12.68 9.70 13.76
CA ASN A 100 14.00 10.30 13.56
C ASN A 100 13.94 11.43 12.51
N ARG A 101 13.36 12.53 12.87
CA ARG A 101 13.28 13.76 12.08
C ARG A 101 14.63 14.36 11.68
N GLY A 102 15.75 13.84 12.20
CA GLY A 102 17.08 14.39 12.00
C GLY A 102 17.90 13.72 10.91
N ASP A 103 17.49 12.58 10.44
CA ASP A 103 18.38 11.77 9.60
C ASP A 103 17.69 11.31 8.33
N THR A 104 17.51 12.09 7.49
CA THR A 104 17.18 11.83 6.11
C THR A 104 16.31 12.93 5.57
N ALA A 105 16.94 13.85 5.00
CA ALA A 105 16.55 14.30 3.68
C ALA A 105 16.48 13.06 2.75
N SER A 106 15.58 12.12 3.02
CA SER A 106 15.22 11.09 2.06
C SER A 106 14.63 11.85 0.89
N SER A 107 15.47 12.07 -0.11
CA SER A 107 15.20 12.95 -1.22
C SER A 107 13.99 12.43 -1.98
N LEU A 108 12.84 13.02 -1.72
CA LEU A 108 11.73 12.95 -2.66
C LEU A 108 12.00 14.04 -3.70
N ARG A 109 12.32 13.64 -4.89
CA ARG A 109 12.45 14.54 -6.03
C ARG A 109 11.18 14.44 -6.84
N VAL A 110 10.50 15.55 -7.01
CA VAL A 110 9.27 15.64 -7.82
C VAL A 110 9.57 16.48 -9.04
N GLU A 111 9.29 15.94 -10.21
CA GLU A 111 9.44 16.60 -11.49
C GLU A 111 8.07 16.76 -12.14
N HIS A 112 7.74 17.99 -12.50
CA HIS A 112 6.54 18.32 -13.26
C HIS A 112 6.91 18.43 -14.74
N ALA A 113 6.37 17.57 -15.56
CA ALA A 113 6.47 17.65 -17.01
C ALA A 113 5.10 17.91 -17.64
N PRO A 114 5.03 18.43 -18.87
CA PRO A 114 3.76 18.58 -19.56
C PRO A 114 2.98 17.26 -19.63
N GLY A 115 1.82 17.23 -19.00
CA GLY A 115 0.93 16.07 -19.02
C GLY A 115 1.24 14.96 -17.99
N LYS A 116 2.29 15.10 -17.16
CA LYS A 116 2.63 14.08 -16.14
C LYS A 116 3.38 14.66 -14.95
N ILE A 117 3.26 13.98 -13.82
CA ILE A 117 4.07 14.21 -12.62
C ILE A 117 4.88 12.94 -12.39
N GLU A 118 6.18 13.09 -12.19
CA GLU A 118 7.08 12.01 -11.83
C GLU A 118 7.74 12.32 -10.49
N ALA A 119 7.88 11.29 -9.66
CA ALA A 119 8.57 11.41 -8.38
C ALA A 119 9.59 10.29 -8.25
N SER A 120 10.79 10.63 -7.78
CA SER A 120 11.81 9.66 -7.39
C SER A 120 11.96 9.69 -5.87
N ALA A 121 11.77 8.52 -5.26
CA ALA A 121 11.81 8.35 -3.83
C ALA A 121 12.83 7.28 -3.43
N ARG A 122 13.86 7.68 -2.68
CA ARG A 122 14.81 6.73 -2.12
C ARG A 122 14.19 6.04 -0.91
N VAL A 123 14.19 4.71 -0.94
CA VAL A 123 13.72 3.88 0.17
C VAL A 123 14.89 3.06 0.70
N PRO A 124 15.30 3.29 1.97
CA PRO A 124 16.35 2.48 2.58
C PRO A 124 15.91 1.03 2.78
N ILE A 125 16.90 0.17 2.88
CA ILE A 125 16.69 -1.26 3.12
C ILE A 125 15.85 -1.50 4.39
N TRP A 126 14.84 -2.37 4.27
CA TRP A 126 13.90 -2.77 5.33
C TRP A 126 13.12 -1.62 5.95
N THR A 127 12.89 -0.60 5.19
CA THR A 127 12.02 0.50 5.60
C THR A 127 10.82 0.60 4.69
N SER A 128 9.76 1.20 5.23
CA SER A 128 8.58 1.57 4.45
C SER A 128 8.57 3.08 4.26
N ARG A 129 8.11 3.50 3.09
CA ARG A 129 7.86 4.89 2.80
C ARG A 129 6.44 5.10 2.33
N LEU A 130 5.71 5.98 3.03
CA LEU A 130 4.37 6.37 2.65
C LEU A 130 4.43 7.69 1.87
N LEU A 131 3.85 7.66 0.69
CA LEU A 131 3.72 8.80 -0.20
C LEU A 131 2.25 9.11 -0.41
N CYS A 132 1.92 10.38 -0.45
CA CYS A 132 0.58 10.86 -0.77
C CYS A 132 0.64 11.65 -2.06
N SER A 133 -0.21 11.32 -3.00
CA SER A 133 -0.42 12.09 -4.22
C SER A 133 -1.83 12.67 -4.22
N GLU A 134 -1.94 13.99 -4.33
CA GLU A 134 -3.20 14.67 -4.57
C GLU A 134 -3.28 15.03 -6.05
N TRP A 135 -4.45 14.80 -6.67
CA TRP A 135 -4.62 15.03 -8.09
C TRP A 135 -6.05 15.49 -8.41
N ILE A 136 -6.18 16.17 -9.53
CA ILE A 136 -7.45 16.62 -10.09
C ILE A 136 -7.55 16.09 -11.52
N ALA A 137 -8.70 15.56 -11.88
CA ALA A 137 -8.98 15.03 -13.20
C ALA A 137 -10.39 15.40 -13.65
N PRO A 138 -10.67 15.46 -14.95
CA PRO A 138 -12.04 15.54 -15.43
C PRO A 138 -12.82 14.27 -15.03
N ASP A 139 -14.06 14.44 -14.62
CA ASP A 139 -14.99 13.35 -14.39
C ASP A 139 -15.55 12.85 -15.73
N ASN A 140 -15.33 11.59 -16.03
CA ASN A 140 -15.85 10.95 -17.21
C ASN A 140 -17.19 10.23 -16.94
N GLY A 141 -17.82 10.46 -15.78
CA GLY A 141 -19.08 9.83 -15.37
C GLY A 141 -18.93 8.32 -15.11
N GLU A 142 -17.74 7.89 -14.67
CA GLU A 142 -17.49 6.47 -14.37
C GLU A 142 -18.30 5.97 -13.18
N VAL A 143 -18.53 6.81 -12.17
CA VAL A 143 -19.39 6.51 -11.02
C VAL A 143 -20.38 7.64 -10.82
N MET A 144 -21.66 7.33 -10.90
CA MET A 144 -22.72 8.33 -10.65
C MET A 144 -23.67 7.78 -9.58
N ALA A 145 -23.91 8.60 -8.57
CA ALA A 145 -24.85 8.31 -7.50
C ALA A 145 -25.92 9.39 -7.47
N THR A 146 -27.19 8.99 -7.55
CA THR A 146 -28.33 9.90 -7.45
C THR A 146 -29.19 9.47 -6.27
N LEU A 147 -29.39 10.37 -5.32
CA LEU A 147 -30.21 10.14 -4.16
C LEU A 147 -31.53 10.93 -4.31
N THR A 148 -32.66 10.25 -4.36
CA THR A 148 -33.99 10.85 -4.49
C THR A 148 -34.79 10.57 -3.22
N LYS A 149 -35.41 11.60 -2.66
CA LYS A 149 -36.28 11.46 -1.49
C LYS A 149 -37.64 10.91 -1.94
N ASN A 150 -38.07 9.82 -1.33
CA ASN A 150 -39.37 9.19 -1.61
C ASN A 150 -40.45 9.80 -0.74
N ALA A 151 -41.68 9.87 -1.24
CA ALA A 151 -42.83 10.48 -0.54
C ALA A 151 -43.16 9.78 0.82
N SER A 152 -42.70 8.56 1.03
CA SER A 152 -42.94 7.74 2.22
C SER A 152 -41.78 7.72 3.21
N SER A 153 -41.11 8.86 3.45
CA SER A 153 -39.99 9.05 4.42
C SER A 153 -38.78 8.13 4.19
N GLY A 154 -38.46 7.81 2.96
CA GLY A 154 -37.31 7.05 2.58
C GLY A 154 -36.46 7.76 1.50
N TYR A 155 -35.33 7.18 1.18
CA TYR A 155 -34.49 7.61 0.06
C TYR A 155 -34.37 6.46 -0.95
N GLU A 156 -34.27 6.80 -2.20
CA GLU A 156 -33.89 5.89 -3.28
C GLU A 156 -32.56 6.28 -3.83
N LEU A 157 -31.60 5.36 -3.72
CA LEU A 157 -30.24 5.53 -4.24
C LEU A 157 -30.15 4.79 -5.58
N ALA A 158 -29.91 5.51 -6.65
CA ALA A 158 -29.51 4.96 -7.93
C ALA A 158 -28.00 5.11 -8.10
N LEU A 159 -27.27 3.99 -8.14
CA LEU A 159 -25.85 3.94 -8.35
C LEU A 159 -25.55 3.35 -9.73
N ARG A 160 -24.89 4.11 -10.56
CA ARG A 160 -24.32 3.68 -11.84
C ARG A 160 -22.84 3.42 -11.67
N ASN A 161 -22.42 2.18 -11.89
CA ASN A 161 -21.02 1.77 -11.91
C ASN A 161 -20.55 1.69 -13.36
N GLY A 162 -19.77 2.63 -13.83
CA GLY A 162 -19.13 2.62 -15.15
C GLY A 162 -17.74 2.01 -15.13
N LEU A 163 -17.20 1.66 -13.94
CA LEU A 163 -15.89 1.05 -13.82
C LEU A 163 -15.88 -0.39 -14.34
N ASP A 164 -14.69 -0.88 -14.70
CA ASP A 164 -14.45 -2.29 -15.01
C ASP A 164 -14.28 -3.17 -13.76
N LYS A 165 -14.55 -2.61 -12.57
CA LYS A 165 -14.45 -3.28 -11.26
C LYS A 165 -15.81 -3.30 -10.56
N THR A 166 -16.02 -4.33 -9.75
CA THR A 166 -17.20 -4.42 -8.89
C THR A 166 -17.07 -3.49 -7.70
N ILE A 167 -18.11 -2.72 -7.41
CA ILE A 167 -18.23 -1.96 -6.15
C ILE A 167 -18.79 -2.92 -5.10
N THR A 168 -18.03 -3.19 -4.03
CA THR A 168 -18.34 -4.22 -3.03
C THR A 168 -18.97 -3.68 -1.76
N GLY A 169 -19.16 -2.38 -1.64
CA GLY A 169 -19.79 -1.77 -0.48
C GLY A 169 -20.15 -0.33 -0.75
N ALA A 170 -21.16 0.16 -0.06
CA ALA A 170 -21.53 1.56 -0.08
C ALA A 170 -21.99 1.96 1.33
N ALA A 171 -21.83 3.23 1.66
CA ALA A 171 -22.35 3.80 2.89
C ALA A 171 -22.99 5.16 2.59
N LEU A 172 -24.10 5.44 3.23
CA LEU A 172 -24.77 6.73 3.19
C LEU A 172 -24.49 7.49 4.47
N LEU A 173 -23.90 8.68 4.34
CA LEU A 173 -23.76 9.62 5.43
C LEU A 173 -24.90 10.64 5.35
N SER A 174 -25.79 10.65 6.33
CA SER A 174 -26.87 11.61 6.44
C SER A 174 -27.03 12.04 7.91
N ASP A 175 -27.12 13.34 8.14
CA ASP A 175 -27.30 13.94 9.49
C ASP A 175 -26.30 13.44 10.53
N GLY A 176 -25.03 13.25 10.11
CA GLY A 176 -23.97 12.76 10.99
C GLY A 176 -24.02 11.26 11.31
N ARG A 177 -24.94 10.52 10.67
CA ARG A 177 -25.08 9.07 10.83
C ARG A 177 -24.61 8.36 9.56
N ILE A 178 -23.82 7.31 9.74
CA ILE A 178 -23.38 6.44 8.67
C ILE A 178 -24.30 5.22 8.63
N THR A 179 -24.89 4.98 7.48
CA THR A 179 -25.70 3.77 7.22
C THR A 179 -24.98 2.95 6.16
N GLU A 180 -24.47 1.79 6.55
CA GLU A 180 -23.90 0.83 5.61
C GLU A 180 -24.99 0.24 4.73
N LEU A 181 -24.70 0.15 3.44
CA LEU A 181 -25.61 -0.39 2.45
C LEU A 181 -25.01 -1.69 1.90
N GLU A 182 -25.74 -2.78 2.00
CA GLU A 182 -25.38 -4.04 1.35
C GLU A 182 -25.57 -3.91 -0.16
N LEU A 183 -24.65 -3.26 -0.80
CA LEU A 183 -24.67 -3.01 -2.23
C LEU A 183 -23.47 -3.68 -2.91
N GLN A 184 -23.77 -4.57 -3.83
CA GLN A 184 -22.81 -5.08 -4.81
C GLN A 184 -23.23 -4.60 -6.19
N SER A 185 -22.41 -3.76 -6.82
CA SER A 185 -22.65 -3.29 -8.17
C SER A 185 -21.58 -3.86 -9.11
N PRO A 186 -21.96 -4.80 -9.97
CA PRO A 186 -21.06 -5.35 -10.99
C PRO A 186 -20.51 -4.25 -11.92
N PRO A 187 -19.44 -4.53 -12.67
CA PRO A 187 -18.95 -3.63 -13.69
C PRO A 187 -20.04 -3.21 -14.68
N ARG A 188 -20.01 -1.96 -15.09
CA ARG A 188 -20.89 -1.38 -16.13
C ARG A 188 -22.38 -1.62 -15.86
N SER A 189 -22.80 -1.56 -14.62
CA SER A 189 -24.20 -1.80 -14.21
C SER A 189 -24.79 -0.61 -13.46
N THR A 190 -26.14 -0.57 -13.43
CA THR A 190 -26.88 0.35 -12.58
C THR A 190 -27.66 -0.43 -11.54
N ARG A 191 -27.60 0.01 -10.29
CA ARG A 191 -28.32 -0.57 -9.17
C ARG A 191 -29.14 0.49 -8.47
N THR A 192 -30.35 0.13 -8.11
CA THR A 192 -31.24 0.99 -7.34
C THR A 192 -31.54 0.32 -6.01
N LEU A 193 -31.38 1.08 -4.92
CA LEU A 193 -31.61 0.61 -3.56
C LEU A 193 -32.55 1.55 -2.83
N SER A 194 -33.60 1.01 -2.20
CA SER A 194 -34.52 1.79 -1.35
C SER A 194 -33.99 1.81 0.09
N ILE A 195 -33.74 2.98 0.62
CA ILE A 195 -33.25 3.20 1.98
C ILE A 195 -34.39 3.73 2.82
N ARG A 196 -34.83 2.99 3.86
CA ARG A 196 -35.85 3.45 4.82
C ARG A 196 -35.19 4.21 5.96
N THR A 197 -35.62 5.44 6.22
CA THR A 197 -35.16 6.24 7.38
C THR A 197 -35.85 5.66 8.62
N GLY A 198 -35.17 4.83 9.40
CA GLY A 198 -35.74 4.27 10.63
C GLY A 198 -35.25 2.89 11.04
N SER A 199 -34.60 2.15 10.17
CA SER A 199 -33.94 0.90 10.53
C SER A 199 -32.44 1.21 10.76
N SER A 200 -32.07 1.50 12.00
CA SER A 200 -30.67 1.51 12.39
C SER A 200 -30.15 0.09 12.47
N PRO A 201 -29.14 -0.29 11.70
CA PRO A 201 -28.05 -1.03 12.27
C PRO A 201 -27.09 0.02 12.84
N THR A 202 -27.09 0.17 14.15
CA THR A 202 -26.07 0.92 14.88
C THR A 202 -24.76 0.17 14.74
N ALA A 203 -24.02 0.47 13.69
CA ALA A 203 -22.59 0.27 13.75
C ALA A 203 -22.06 1.52 14.46
N GLU A 204 -21.94 1.47 15.76
CA GLU A 204 -21.04 2.32 16.53
C GLU A 204 -19.61 2.01 16.05
N GLY A 205 -19.27 2.54 14.90
CA GLY A 205 -17.88 2.71 14.50
C GLY A 205 -17.34 3.86 15.33
N GLU A 206 -16.78 3.53 16.47
CA GLU A 206 -15.97 4.43 17.27
C GLU A 206 -14.77 4.86 16.39
N PHE A 207 -14.96 5.97 15.68
CA PHE A 207 -13.82 6.70 15.14
C PHE A 207 -13.07 7.23 16.35
N GLY A 208 -12.04 6.49 16.79
CA GLY A 208 -11.14 6.94 17.81
C GLY A 208 -10.69 8.36 17.48
N ASN A 209 -10.95 9.28 18.39
CA ASN A 209 -10.41 10.62 18.36
C ASN A 209 -8.89 10.51 18.23
N ILE A 210 -8.38 10.68 17.02
CA ILE A 210 -6.96 10.94 16.82
C ILE A 210 -6.76 12.39 17.26
N SER A 211 -6.43 12.56 18.53
CA SER A 211 -5.90 13.82 19.05
C SER A 211 -4.54 14.00 18.42
N LEU A 212 -4.43 14.98 17.55
CA LEU A 212 -3.16 15.49 17.04
C LEU A 212 -2.67 16.54 18.04
N ASP A 213 -1.91 16.11 19.05
CA ASP A 213 -1.06 16.99 19.85
C ASP A 213 0.28 17.23 19.15
#